data_04f1d5fdedaa7dbc1ec66d7cefe222e1
#
_entry.id   04f1d5fdedaa7dbc1ec66d7cefe222e1
#
_cell.length_a   1.000
_cell.length_b   1.000
_cell.length_c   1.000
_cell.angle_alpha   90.00
_cell.angle_beta   90.00
_cell.angle_gamma   90.00
#
_symmetry.space_group_name_H-M   'P 1'
#
loop_
_entity.id
_entity.type
_entity.pdbx_description
1 polymer ?
#
loop_
_entity_poly.entity_id
_entity_poly.type
_entity_poly.pdbx_seq_one_letter_code
_entity_poly.pdbx_strand_id
1 'polypeptide(L)'
;MICLMATAQTATVAGYSPALKDGTLVLAGIGTSGTVVDTVQAGRFAYTLPVEGFTESNLSFFGEGCPNMYMTIFLKPGVTVKVTGNDCLSPLWKVESPVPEQQTQNRLTEYCRDVLTERMQMDLTNAPREKRDSVMMEWMKQQMDILPSLPVDAATIRALLGISKFAQYTKDFPHMEQLKELEKTIAAHAPKGFEEQLAEIHSYVYAKDEQQIVEEFASNESVFFKKYDDVAPEDILQTILDKYKGKVVLIDLWATWCGPCRAGHKAMAPMKEQMKGQNIQFVYITSPSSPQTTWQEMIKDIDGDHYYLTEEQNHYILNHFESKGIPTYAIYDTKGRQTYKSIGFPGNDVIRKELETASL
;
A
#
# COMPACT_ATOMS: atom_id res chain seq x y z
N MET A 1 -13.01 15.16 41.03
CA MET A 1 -12.53 14.26 39.97
C MET A 1 -11.88 15.15 38.90
N ILE A 2 -10.55 15.32 38.99
CA ILE A 2 -9.78 16.15 38.05
C ILE A 2 -9.57 15.27 36.83
N CYS A 3 -10.27 15.61 35.73
CA CYS A 3 -10.02 15.00 34.44
C CYS A 3 -8.67 15.53 33.94
N LEU A 4 -7.61 14.76 34.12
CA LEU A 4 -6.35 15.00 33.43
C LEU A 4 -6.61 14.81 31.93
N MET A 5 -6.81 15.92 31.23
CA MET A 5 -6.70 15.90 29.77
C MET A 5 -5.24 15.53 29.45
N ALA A 6 -5.02 14.31 28.97
CA ALA A 6 -3.74 13.91 28.40
C ALA A 6 -3.50 14.87 27.21
N THR A 7 -2.57 15.78 27.36
CA THR A 7 -2.10 16.60 26.24
C THR A 7 -1.51 15.63 25.21
N ALA A 8 -2.05 15.60 24.01
CA ALA A 8 -1.52 14.78 22.94
C ALA A 8 -0.01 15.06 22.79
N GLN A 9 0.80 14.02 22.93
CA GLN A 9 2.23 14.15 22.75
C GLN A 9 2.50 14.39 21.26
N THR A 10 3.44 15.27 20.95
CA THR A 10 3.72 15.69 19.58
C THR A 10 5.19 15.53 19.22
N ALA A 11 5.48 15.38 17.92
CA ALA A 11 6.80 15.52 17.34
C ALA A 11 6.78 16.63 16.29
N THR A 12 7.90 17.34 16.15
CA THR A 12 8.05 18.45 15.19
C THR A 12 9.01 18.05 14.09
N VAL A 13 8.68 18.38 12.84
CA VAL A 13 9.57 18.26 11.69
C VAL A 13 9.73 19.65 11.09
N ALA A 14 10.98 20.09 10.91
CA ALA A 14 11.30 21.36 10.28
C ALA A 14 12.37 21.15 9.21
N GLY A 15 12.23 21.83 8.08
CA GLY A 15 13.18 21.64 7.01
C GLY A 15 13.41 22.85 6.11
N TYR A 16 14.44 22.70 5.27
CA TYR A 16 14.84 23.71 4.32
C TYR A 16 15.47 23.10 3.08
N SER A 17 15.07 23.58 1.92
CA SER A 17 15.79 23.44 0.65
C SER A 17 15.58 24.69 -0.21
N PRO A 18 16.65 25.32 -0.71
CA PRO A 18 16.53 26.50 -1.56
C PRO A 18 15.91 26.21 -2.93
N ALA A 19 15.83 24.94 -3.32
CA ALA A 19 15.21 24.51 -4.56
C ALA A 19 13.69 24.36 -4.49
N LEU A 20 13.12 24.30 -3.30
CA LEU A 20 11.67 24.27 -3.16
C LEU A 20 11.07 25.66 -3.43
N LYS A 21 10.14 25.71 -4.38
CA LYS A 21 9.40 26.94 -4.71
C LYS A 21 8.34 27.26 -3.65
N ASP A 22 8.08 28.54 -3.45
CA ASP A 22 6.96 29.00 -2.62
C ASP A 22 5.63 28.42 -3.15
N GLY A 23 4.80 27.95 -2.24
CA GLY A 23 3.54 27.28 -2.57
C GLY A 23 3.65 25.77 -2.79
N THR A 24 4.87 25.17 -2.77
CA THR A 24 5.02 23.71 -2.75
C THR A 24 4.32 23.14 -1.53
N LEU A 25 3.43 22.17 -1.73
CA LEU A 25 2.71 21.52 -0.65
C LEU A 25 3.60 20.51 0.06
N VAL A 26 3.58 20.54 1.38
CA VAL A 26 4.25 19.57 2.25
C VAL A 26 3.22 18.56 2.73
N LEU A 27 3.41 17.30 2.37
CA LEU A 27 2.53 16.21 2.77
C LEU A 27 3.26 15.33 3.78
N ALA A 28 2.61 15.07 4.90
CA ALA A 28 3.08 14.10 5.87
C ALA A 28 1.95 13.15 6.25
N GLY A 29 2.30 11.91 6.59
CA GLY A 29 1.31 10.91 6.96
C GLY A 29 1.92 9.76 7.70
N ILE A 30 1.05 9.02 8.42
CA ILE A 30 1.34 7.74 9.04
C ILE A 30 0.74 6.67 8.12
N GLY A 31 1.56 5.70 7.71
CA GLY A 31 1.13 4.70 6.72
C GLY A 31 1.02 5.28 5.29
N THR A 32 -0.02 4.92 4.55
CA THR A 32 -0.19 5.27 3.12
C THR A 32 -0.97 6.57 2.87
N SER A 33 -1.55 7.18 3.88
CA SER A 33 -2.35 8.41 3.74
C SER A 33 -1.56 9.63 4.20
N GLY A 34 -1.07 10.43 3.24
CA GLY A 34 -0.50 11.74 3.51
C GLY A 34 -1.56 12.84 3.47
N THR A 35 -1.50 13.76 4.43
CA THR A 35 -2.28 14.99 4.42
C THR A 35 -1.36 16.18 4.21
N VAL A 36 -1.88 17.26 3.63
CA VAL A 36 -1.15 18.53 3.56
C VAL A 36 -1.01 19.08 4.98
N VAL A 37 0.24 19.23 5.42
CA VAL A 37 0.59 19.69 6.78
C VAL A 37 1.20 21.06 6.81
N ASP A 38 1.74 21.53 5.67
CA ASP A 38 2.34 22.85 5.52
C ASP A 38 2.45 23.25 4.04
N THR A 39 2.84 24.50 3.78
CA THR A 39 3.16 25.01 2.46
C THR A 39 4.51 25.74 2.53
N VAL A 40 5.41 25.42 1.61
CA VAL A 40 6.77 25.99 1.59
C VAL A 40 6.73 27.51 1.39
N GLN A 41 7.52 28.22 2.20
CA GLN A 41 7.78 29.65 2.10
C GLN A 41 9.29 29.91 2.23
N ALA A 42 9.87 30.59 1.26
CA ALA A 42 11.32 30.88 1.19
C ALA A 42 12.17 29.59 1.36
N GLY A 43 11.73 28.50 0.75
CA GLY A 43 12.39 27.17 0.84
C GLY A 43 12.25 26.47 2.19
N ARG A 44 11.46 26.99 3.13
CA ARG A 44 11.27 26.46 4.50
C ARG A 44 9.89 25.87 4.70
N PHE A 45 9.84 24.88 5.59
CA PHE A 45 8.60 24.30 6.09
C PHE A 45 8.76 23.83 7.54
N ALA A 46 7.67 23.78 8.29
CA ALA A 46 7.64 23.19 9.63
C ALA A 46 6.21 22.74 9.98
N TYR A 47 6.10 21.54 10.56
CA TYR A 47 4.82 21.01 11.02
C TYR A 47 4.99 20.18 12.29
N THR A 48 3.89 19.96 12.98
CA THR A 48 3.84 19.14 14.20
C THR A 48 2.78 18.07 14.04
N LEU A 49 3.12 16.83 14.37
CA LEU A 49 2.21 15.68 14.34
C LEU A 49 1.95 15.17 15.75
N PRO A 50 0.71 14.75 16.08
CA PRO A 50 0.44 13.97 17.27
C PRO A 50 1.11 12.58 17.13
N VAL A 51 1.84 12.15 18.14
CA VAL A 51 2.48 10.84 18.20
C VAL A 51 2.31 10.24 19.60
N GLU A 52 1.85 9.01 19.68
CA GLU A 52 1.64 8.30 20.95
C GLU A 52 2.85 7.50 21.40
N GLY A 53 3.78 7.24 20.49
CA GLY A 53 5.00 6.46 20.70
C GLY A 53 5.94 6.53 19.53
N PHE A 54 6.70 5.45 19.30
CA PHE A 54 7.50 5.32 18.09
C PHE A 54 6.58 5.30 16.85
N THR A 55 6.83 6.20 15.92
CA THR A 55 5.97 6.40 14.75
C THR A 55 6.81 6.54 13.49
N GLU A 56 6.48 5.78 12.45
CA GLU A 56 7.00 5.98 11.10
C GLU A 56 6.10 6.98 10.37
N SER A 57 6.70 8.02 9.83
CA SER A 57 6.01 9.05 9.03
C SER A 57 6.65 9.19 7.66
N ASN A 58 5.84 9.32 6.64
CA ASN A 58 6.27 9.62 5.28
C ASN A 58 6.16 11.12 5.03
N LEU A 59 7.25 11.72 4.52
CA LEU A 59 7.30 13.13 4.11
C LEU A 59 7.52 13.21 2.61
N SER A 60 6.67 13.94 1.92
CA SER A 60 6.76 14.18 0.49
C SER A 60 6.41 15.64 0.15
N PHE A 61 6.80 16.06 -1.05
CA PHE A 61 6.58 17.40 -1.56
C PHE A 61 5.84 17.34 -2.89
N PHE A 62 4.78 18.14 -3.00
CA PHE A 62 4.01 18.23 -4.23
C PHE A 62 4.17 19.63 -4.83
N GLY A 63 4.92 19.71 -5.91
CA GLY A 63 5.24 20.95 -6.60
C GLY A 63 6.11 20.71 -7.82
N GLU A 64 6.38 21.77 -8.58
CA GLU A 64 7.19 21.70 -9.78
C GLU A 64 8.62 21.20 -9.49
N GLY A 65 9.07 20.18 -10.23
CA GLY A 65 10.40 19.58 -10.09
C GLY A 65 10.54 18.61 -8.90
N CYS A 66 9.48 18.38 -8.13
CA CYS A 66 9.50 17.38 -7.06
C CYS A 66 9.13 16.00 -7.60
N PRO A 67 9.93 14.95 -7.36
CA PRO A 67 9.58 13.58 -7.74
C PRO A 67 8.41 13.07 -6.88
N ASN A 68 7.62 12.16 -7.44
CA ASN A 68 6.54 11.50 -6.70
C ASN A 68 7.12 10.40 -5.78
N MET A 69 7.92 10.80 -4.84
CA MET A 69 8.54 9.94 -3.84
C MET A 69 8.45 10.57 -2.45
N TYR A 70 8.52 9.73 -1.44
CA TYR A 70 8.55 10.18 -0.06
C TYR A 70 9.85 9.74 0.63
N MET A 71 10.27 10.48 1.62
CA MET A 71 11.28 10.08 2.59
C MET A 71 10.61 9.57 3.87
N THR A 72 11.18 8.56 4.48
CA THR A 72 10.73 8.06 5.76
C THR A 72 11.43 8.79 6.90
N ILE A 73 10.64 9.24 7.84
CA ILE A 73 11.09 9.91 9.06
C ILE A 73 10.57 9.13 10.27
N PHE A 74 11.45 8.84 11.22
CA PHE A 74 11.08 8.20 12.48
C PHE A 74 10.89 9.24 13.58
N LEU A 75 9.74 9.19 14.24
CA LEU A 75 9.27 10.13 15.24
C LEU A 75 9.07 9.43 16.60
N LYS A 76 9.31 10.18 17.66
CA LYS A 76 8.94 9.84 19.05
C LYS A 76 8.38 11.08 19.73
N PRO A 77 7.57 10.95 20.79
CA PRO A 77 7.06 12.09 21.56
C PRO A 77 8.18 13.06 21.98
N GLY A 78 7.95 14.36 21.77
CA GLY A 78 8.87 15.41 22.14
C GLY A 78 10.09 15.61 21.23
N VAL A 79 10.21 14.83 20.16
CA VAL A 79 11.36 14.90 19.23
C VAL A 79 11.17 16.02 18.22
N THR A 80 12.27 16.71 17.90
CA THR A 80 12.39 17.60 16.75
C THR A 80 13.33 16.97 15.72
N VAL A 81 12.83 16.77 14.50
CA VAL A 81 13.58 16.29 13.35
C VAL A 81 13.89 17.47 12.43
N LYS A 82 15.14 17.59 11.99
CA LYS A 82 15.57 18.60 11.01
C LYS A 82 15.88 17.93 9.68
N VAL A 83 15.35 18.50 8.61
CA VAL A 83 15.51 17.99 7.26
C VAL A 83 16.12 19.07 6.37
N THR A 84 17.21 18.78 5.69
CA THR A 84 17.89 19.76 4.84
C THR A 84 18.30 19.16 3.50
N GLY A 85 18.02 19.88 2.42
CA GLY A 85 18.38 19.55 1.06
C GLY A 85 18.88 20.76 0.26
N ASN A 86 19.45 20.50 -0.92
CA ASN A 86 19.89 21.53 -1.85
C ASN A 86 19.14 21.48 -3.20
N ASP A 87 18.24 20.51 -3.34
CA ASP A 87 17.48 20.20 -4.55
C ASP A 87 16.02 19.85 -4.19
N CYS A 88 15.26 19.29 -5.12
CA CYS A 88 13.91 18.78 -4.88
C CYS A 88 13.88 17.25 -4.64
N LEU A 89 15.02 16.57 -4.55
CA LEU A 89 15.12 15.12 -4.40
C LEU A 89 15.06 14.72 -2.92
N SER A 90 13.91 14.95 -2.29
CA SER A 90 13.74 14.83 -0.84
C SER A 90 14.20 13.49 -0.23
N PRO A 91 14.07 12.33 -0.86
CA PRO A 91 14.58 11.08 -0.29
C PRO A 91 16.10 11.05 -0.04
N LEU A 92 16.87 11.95 -0.69
CA LEU A 92 18.33 12.08 -0.54
C LEU A 92 18.76 13.14 0.48
N TRP A 93 17.83 13.87 1.06
CA TRP A 93 18.15 14.95 1.97
C TRP A 93 18.70 14.44 3.29
N LYS A 94 19.48 15.31 3.94
CA LYS A 94 20.03 15.04 5.27
C LYS A 94 18.91 15.13 6.31
N VAL A 95 18.76 14.08 7.12
CA VAL A 95 17.84 14.05 8.26
C VAL A 95 18.63 13.98 9.55
N GLU A 96 18.48 15.00 10.40
CA GLU A 96 19.06 15.07 11.74
C GLU A 96 17.95 14.77 12.76
N SER A 97 18.14 13.67 13.50
CA SER A 97 17.16 13.20 14.49
C SER A 97 17.87 12.48 15.64
N PRO A 98 17.40 12.61 16.87
CA PRO A 98 17.89 11.82 18.00
C PRO A 98 17.34 10.38 18.02
N VAL A 99 16.42 10.03 17.09
CA VAL A 99 15.85 8.68 16.97
C VAL A 99 16.86 7.73 16.32
N PRO A 100 17.31 6.64 16.99
CA PRO A 100 18.37 5.77 16.46
C PRO A 100 18.04 5.16 15.10
N GLU A 101 16.79 4.75 14.88
CA GLU A 101 16.28 4.16 13.65
C GLU A 101 16.44 5.11 12.46
N GLN A 102 16.47 6.44 12.71
CA GLN A 102 16.76 7.41 11.66
C GLN A 102 18.22 7.38 11.22
N GLN A 103 19.14 7.06 12.10
CA GLN A 103 20.55 6.91 11.72
C GLN A 103 20.75 5.68 10.84
N THR A 104 20.05 4.59 11.13
CA THR A 104 20.04 3.39 10.28
C THR A 104 19.48 3.72 8.89
N GLN A 105 18.36 4.43 8.82
CA GLN A 105 17.77 4.90 7.55
C GLN A 105 18.74 5.81 6.77
N ASN A 106 19.41 6.73 7.45
CA ASN A 106 20.38 7.63 6.82
C ASN A 106 21.57 6.85 6.21
N ARG A 107 22.08 5.83 6.92
CA ARG A 107 23.16 4.97 6.40
C ARG A 107 22.70 4.17 5.17
N LEU A 108 21.49 3.65 5.20
CA LEU A 108 20.89 2.93 4.06
C LEU A 108 20.75 3.87 2.85
N THR A 109 20.22 5.08 3.06
CA THR A 109 20.08 6.08 2.00
C THR A 109 21.43 6.50 1.43
N GLU A 110 22.43 6.71 2.27
CA GLU A 110 23.77 7.12 1.82
C GLU A 110 24.46 6.02 1.01
N TYR A 111 24.35 4.77 1.42
CA TYR A 111 24.90 3.64 0.67
C TYR A 111 24.27 3.49 -0.72
N CYS A 112 22.95 3.70 -0.82
CA CYS A 112 22.22 3.60 -2.07
C CYS A 112 22.08 4.93 -2.83
N ARG A 113 22.83 5.98 -2.44
CA ARG A 113 22.63 7.36 -2.92
C ARG A 113 22.63 7.47 -4.44
N ASP A 114 23.61 6.88 -5.11
CA ASP A 114 23.79 7.03 -6.55
C ASP A 114 22.64 6.37 -7.33
N VAL A 115 22.31 5.12 -7.00
CA VAL A 115 21.20 4.41 -7.65
C VAL A 115 19.85 5.05 -7.32
N LEU A 116 19.68 5.57 -6.11
CA LEU A 116 18.46 6.27 -5.71
C LEU A 116 18.33 7.61 -6.46
N THR A 117 19.44 8.31 -6.70
CA THR A 117 19.48 9.53 -7.53
C THR A 117 19.05 9.22 -8.96
N GLU A 118 19.62 8.18 -9.57
CA GLU A 118 19.23 7.75 -10.91
C GLU A 118 17.76 7.37 -10.98
N ARG A 119 17.24 6.64 -9.98
CA ARG A 119 15.84 6.26 -9.88
C ARG A 119 14.91 7.47 -9.87
N MET A 120 15.22 8.51 -9.07
CA MET A 120 14.41 9.74 -9.02
C MET A 120 14.46 10.54 -10.32
N GLN A 121 15.63 10.62 -10.96
CA GLN A 121 15.75 11.28 -12.27
C GLN A 121 14.92 10.58 -13.34
N MET A 122 14.80 9.26 -13.29
CA MET A 122 13.94 8.50 -14.20
C MET A 122 12.46 8.78 -14.01
N ASP A 123 12.01 8.98 -12.77
CA ASP A 123 10.63 9.37 -12.51
C ASP A 123 10.33 10.76 -13.07
N LEU A 124 11.24 11.71 -12.90
CA LEU A 124 11.09 13.08 -13.42
C LEU A 124 11.13 13.14 -14.95
N THR A 125 11.85 12.24 -15.59
CA THR A 125 12.00 12.21 -17.07
C THR A 125 11.08 11.23 -17.78
N ASN A 126 10.22 10.52 -17.02
CA ASN A 126 9.34 9.47 -17.52
C ASN A 126 10.08 8.42 -18.38
N ALA A 127 11.21 7.93 -17.87
CA ALA A 127 12.07 6.97 -18.56
C ALA A 127 11.34 5.66 -18.94
N PRO A 128 11.79 4.94 -19.98
CA PRO A 128 11.21 3.65 -20.37
C PRO A 128 11.17 2.64 -19.21
N ARG A 129 10.13 1.79 -19.20
CA ARG A 129 9.88 0.80 -18.14
C ARG A 129 11.09 -0.10 -17.89
N GLU A 130 11.66 -0.67 -18.95
CA GLU A 130 12.83 -1.57 -18.83
C GLU A 130 14.01 -0.94 -18.09
N LYS A 131 14.27 0.34 -18.36
CA LYS A 131 15.34 1.07 -17.68
C LYS A 131 15.00 1.30 -16.21
N ARG A 132 13.75 1.66 -15.91
CA ARG A 132 13.27 1.81 -14.53
C ARG A 132 13.37 0.51 -13.74
N ASP A 133 12.98 -0.62 -14.37
CA ASP A 133 13.02 -1.94 -13.74
C ASP A 133 14.48 -2.35 -13.43
N SER A 134 15.42 -2.07 -14.34
CA SER A 134 16.85 -2.35 -14.13
C SER A 134 17.43 -1.56 -12.95
N VAL A 135 17.13 -0.26 -12.85
CA VAL A 135 17.61 0.58 -11.74
C VAL A 135 16.92 0.20 -10.42
N MET A 136 15.65 -0.18 -10.46
CA MET A 136 14.97 -0.69 -9.29
C MET A 136 15.61 -1.99 -8.79
N MET A 137 15.97 -2.91 -9.68
CA MET A 137 16.66 -4.15 -9.34
C MET A 137 18.02 -3.86 -8.66
N GLU A 138 18.80 -2.95 -9.22
CA GLU A 138 20.09 -2.55 -8.64
C GLU A 138 19.91 -1.90 -7.25
N TRP A 139 18.89 -1.08 -7.09
CA TRP A 139 18.56 -0.49 -5.79
C TRP A 139 18.18 -1.56 -4.75
N MET A 140 17.36 -2.56 -5.13
CA MET A 140 17.01 -3.67 -4.23
C MET A 140 18.27 -4.45 -3.84
N LYS A 141 19.13 -4.74 -4.80
CA LYS A 141 20.40 -5.44 -4.55
C LYS A 141 21.30 -4.67 -3.57
N GLN A 142 21.51 -3.37 -3.79
CA GLN A 142 22.35 -2.55 -2.89
C GLN A 142 21.78 -2.50 -1.47
N GLN A 143 20.46 -2.38 -1.32
CA GLN A 143 19.85 -2.49 0.01
C GLN A 143 20.17 -3.84 0.66
N MET A 144 20.03 -4.95 -0.07
CA MET A 144 20.36 -6.29 0.45
C MET A 144 21.83 -6.42 0.85
N ASP A 145 22.75 -5.78 0.13
CA ASP A 145 24.18 -5.85 0.41
C ASP A 145 24.57 -5.11 1.70
N ILE A 146 23.88 -4.00 2.02
CA ILE A 146 24.18 -3.21 3.25
C ILE A 146 23.46 -3.73 4.50
N LEU A 147 22.26 -4.33 4.37
CA LEU A 147 21.43 -4.75 5.50
C LEU A 147 22.16 -5.57 6.55
N PRO A 148 23.05 -6.55 6.22
CA PRO A 148 23.78 -7.31 7.24
C PRO A 148 24.71 -6.47 8.13
N SER A 149 25.10 -5.27 7.70
CA SER A 149 25.98 -4.36 8.45
C SER A 149 25.22 -3.34 9.32
N LEU A 150 23.90 -3.35 9.24
CA LEU A 150 23.03 -2.41 9.94
C LEU A 150 22.43 -3.05 11.20
N PRO A 151 22.05 -2.25 12.22
CA PRO A 151 21.24 -2.74 13.32
C PRO A 151 19.92 -3.33 12.83
N VAL A 152 19.42 -4.37 13.48
CA VAL A 152 18.08 -4.89 13.24
C VAL A 152 17.06 -4.02 14.00
N ASP A 153 16.46 -3.09 13.29
CA ASP A 153 15.49 -2.12 13.82
C ASP A 153 14.36 -1.86 12.80
N ALA A 154 13.49 -0.90 13.07
CA ALA A 154 12.39 -0.56 12.19
C ALA A 154 12.83 -0.20 10.77
N ALA A 155 13.98 0.47 10.60
CA ALA A 155 14.48 0.88 9.28
C ALA A 155 14.92 -0.34 8.45
N THR A 156 15.60 -1.31 9.05
CA THR A 156 16.03 -2.54 8.37
C THR A 156 14.85 -3.45 8.05
N ILE A 157 13.89 -3.61 8.98
CA ILE A 157 12.67 -4.40 8.75
C ILE A 157 11.84 -3.78 7.62
N ARG A 158 11.70 -2.45 7.61
CA ARG A 158 11.01 -1.73 6.54
C ARG A 158 11.69 -1.91 5.18
N ALA A 159 13.02 -1.81 5.13
CA ALA A 159 13.77 -2.03 3.89
C ALA A 159 13.56 -3.48 3.38
N LEU A 160 13.68 -4.47 4.26
CA LEU A 160 13.44 -5.86 3.91
C LEU A 160 12.00 -6.10 3.40
N LEU A 161 10.99 -5.48 4.00
CA LEU A 161 9.60 -5.55 3.53
C LEU A 161 9.47 -4.98 2.11
N GLY A 162 10.10 -3.84 1.84
CA GLY A 162 10.11 -3.24 0.49
C GLY A 162 10.76 -4.13 -0.56
N ILE A 163 11.91 -4.75 -0.22
CA ILE A 163 12.63 -5.70 -1.09
C ILE A 163 11.78 -6.95 -1.33
N SER A 164 11.18 -7.51 -0.28
CA SER A 164 10.35 -8.73 -0.39
C SER A 164 9.12 -8.51 -1.25
N LYS A 165 8.45 -7.36 -1.11
CA LYS A 165 7.37 -6.95 -2.00
C LYS A 165 7.84 -6.85 -3.45
N PHE A 166 8.95 -6.18 -3.71
CA PHE A 166 9.50 -6.06 -5.06
C PHE A 166 9.86 -7.43 -5.65
N ALA A 167 10.51 -8.30 -4.88
CA ALA A 167 10.91 -9.63 -5.32
C ALA A 167 9.71 -10.48 -5.75
N GLN A 168 8.60 -10.40 -5.03
CA GLN A 168 7.38 -11.15 -5.36
C GLN A 168 6.74 -10.70 -6.69
N TYR A 169 6.82 -9.39 -7.02
CA TYR A 169 6.32 -8.87 -8.30
C TYR A 169 7.29 -9.07 -9.46
N THR A 170 8.51 -9.53 -9.18
CA THR A 170 9.56 -9.69 -10.18
C THR A 170 9.68 -11.15 -10.54
N LYS A 171 9.28 -11.51 -11.77
CA LYS A 171 9.45 -12.86 -12.29
C LYS A 171 10.94 -13.25 -12.22
N ASP A 172 11.23 -14.41 -11.68
CA ASP A 172 12.59 -14.95 -11.55
C ASP A 172 13.58 -13.98 -10.87
N PHE A 173 13.18 -13.41 -9.70
CA PHE A 173 14.03 -12.50 -8.95
C PHE A 173 15.40 -13.13 -8.66
N PRO A 174 16.51 -12.58 -9.19
CA PRO A 174 17.80 -13.28 -9.25
C PRO A 174 18.49 -13.43 -7.88
N HIS A 175 18.04 -12.70 -6.86
CA HIS A 175 18.64 -12.67 -5.53
C HIS A 175 17.76 -13.32 -4.45
N MET A 176 16.86 -14.24 -4.82
CA MET A 176 15.90 -14.83 -3.89
C MET A 176 16.60 -15.58 -2.73
N GLU A 177 17.68 -16.32 -2.98
CA GLU A 177 18.39 -17.04 -1.92
C GLU A 177 19.05 -16.08 -0.90
N GLN A 178 19.62 -14.98 -1.38
CA GLN A 178 20.13 -13.91 -0.49
C GLN A 178 19.00 -13.29 0.33
N LEU A 179 17.84 -13.08 -0.29
CA LEU A 179 16.66 -12.52 0.40
C LEU A 179 16.14 -13.45 1.50
N LYS A 180 16.08 -14.75 1.26
CA LYS A 180 15.70 -15.76 2.26
C LYS A 180 16.65 -15.77 3.46
N GLU A 181 17.95 -15.67 3.22
CA GLU A 181 18.95 -15.63 4.31
C GLU A 181 18.86 -14.34 5.13
N LEU A 182 18.59 -13.21 4.46
CA LEU A 182 18.34 -11.92 5.12
C LEU A 182 17.08 -11.98 5.98
N GLU A 183 15.99 -12.50 5.45
CA GLU A 183 14.73 -12.68 6.19
C GLU A 183 14.96 -13.47 7.46
N LYS A 184 15.58 -14.65 7.35
CA LYS A 184 15.88 -15.52 8.48
C LYS A 184 16.74 -14.83 9.54
N THR A 185 17.79 -14.12 9.09
CA THR A 185 18.71 -13.41 10.00
C THR A 185 18.03 -12.26 10.71
N ILE A 186 17.27 -11.43 9.98
CA ILE A 186 16.58 -10.27 10.54
C ILE A 186 15.45 -10.73 11.46
N ALA A 187 14.66 -11.73 11.07
CA ALA A 187 13.58 -12.26 11.90
C ALA A 187 14.10 -12.81 13.24
N ALA A 188 15.26 -13.48 13.25
CA ALA A 188 15.87 -14.02 14.46
C ALA A 188 16.34 -12.95 15.47
N HIS A 189 16.58 -11.72 15.02
CA HIS A 189 17.13 -10.62 15.83
C HIS A 189 16.18 -9.42 15.95
N ALA A 190 14.99 -9.52 15.38
CA ALA A 190 14.03 -8.42 15.39
C ALA A 190 13.53 -8.09 16.80
N PRO A 191 13.37 -6.80 17.13
CA PRO A 191 12.77 -6.38 18.39
C PRO A 191 11.28 -6.78 18.43
N LYS A 192 10.71 -6.85 19.64
CA LYS A 192 9.29 -7.11 19.83
C LYS A 192 8.42 -6.01 19.18
N GLY A 193 7.26 -6.38 18.69
CA GLY A 193 6.30 -5.47 18.09
C GLY A 193 6.36 -5.40 16.56
N PHE A 194 7.18 -6.26 15.93
CA PHE A 194 7.29 -6.36 14.47
C PHE A 194 6.77 -7.70 13.91
N GLU A 195 6.04 -8.45 14.72
CA GLU A 195 5.56 -9.79 14.37
C GLU A 195 4.69 -9.79 13.11
N GLU A 196 3.81 -8.78 12.95
CA GLU A 196 2.94 -8.64 11.78
C GLU A 196 3.76 -8.36 10.51
N GLN A 197 4.71 -7.43 10.58
CA GLN A 197 5.59 -7.09 9.45
C GLN A 197 6.49 -8.27 9.05
N LEU A 198 7.01 -9.01 10.01
CA LEU A 198 7.83 -10.19 9.75
C LEU A 198 7.01 -11.32 9.13
N ALA A 199 5.77 -11.53 9.56
CA ALA A 199 4.87 -12.48 8.93
C ALA A 199 4.53 -12.06 7.49
N GLU A 200 4.33 -10.77 7.24
CA GLU A 200 4.12 -10.23 5.89
C GLU A 200 5.37 -10.46 5.00
N ILE A 201 6.58 -10.17 5.50
CA ILE A 201 7.84 -10.43 4.79
C ILE A 201 7.96 -11.92 4.45
N HIS A 202 7.74 -12.79 5.44
CA HIS A 202 7.80 -14.24 5.26
C HIS A 202 6.84 -14.72 4.16
N SER A 203 5.63 -14.19 4.13
CA SER A 203 4.65 -14.54 3.10
C SER A 203 5.09 -14.18 1.69
N TYR A 204 5.82 -13.07 1.53
CA TYR A 204 6.39 -12.66 0.23
C TYR A 204 7.60 -13.48 -0.17
N VAL A 205 8.48 -13.80 0.77
CA VAL A 205 9.74 -14.52 0.51
C VAL A 205 9.48 -15.99 0.19
N TYR A 206 8.49 -16.60 0.84
CA TYR A 206 8.15 -18.02 0.69
C TYR A 206 6.79 -18.22 0.02
N ALA A 207 6.48 -17.36 -0.93
CA ALA A 207 5.26 -17.47 -1.71
C ALA A 207 5.11 -18.87 -2.33
N LYS A 208 3.91 -19.46 -2.23
CA LYS A 208 3.58 -20.73 -2.91
C LYS A 208 3.66 -20.51 -4.41
N ASP A 209 4.02 -21.56 -5.15
CA ASP A 209 3.96 -21.52 -6.60
C ASP A 209 2.50 -21.45 -7.10
N GLU A 210 2.34 -21.03 -8.34
CA GLU A 210 1.02 -20.80 -8.93
C GLU A 210 0.18 -22.09 -9.02
N GLN A 211 0.81 -23.23 -9.24
CA GLN A 211 0.11 -24.51 -9.36
C GLN A 211 -0.48 -24.96 -8.02
N GLN A 212 0.26 -24.79 -6.91
CA GLN A 212 -0.25 -25.08 -5.57
C GLN A 212 -1.45 -24.19 -5.22
N ILE A 213 -1.43 -22.90 -5.63
CA ILE A 213 -2.56 -22.00 -5.42
C ILE A 213 -3.79 -22.46 -6.20
N VAL A 214 -3.62 -22.85 -7.47
CA VAL A 214 -4.73 -23.37 -8.30
C VAL A 214 -5.33 -24.61 -7.68
N GLU A 215 -4.53 -25.57 -7.23
CA GLU A 215 -4.99 -26.79 -6.59
C GLU A 215 -5.74 -26.52 -5.28
N GLU A 216 -5.22 -25.62 -4.44
CA GLU A 216 -5.85 -25.25 -3.17
C GLU A 216 -7.22 -24.59 -3.37
N PHE A 217 -7.39 -23.79 -4.43
CA PHE A 217 -8.67 -23.12 -4.73
C PHE A 217 -9.62 -23.93 -5.60
N ALA A 218 -9.18 -25.02 -6.21
CA ALA A 218 -10.00 -25.80 -7.14
C ALA A 218 -11.34 -26.29 -6.53
N SER A 219 -11.39 -26.51 -5.23
CA SER A 219 -12.58 -26.96 -4.49
C SER A 219 -13.37 -25.82 -3.83
N ASN A 220 -12.90 -24.58 -3.88
CA ASN A 220 -13.59 -23.45 -3.23
C ASN A 220 -14.54 -22.76 -4.21
N GLU A 221 -15.85 -22.92 -3.98
CA GLU A 221 -16.90 -22.38 -4.86
C GLU A 221 -17.00 -20.84 -4.84
N SER A 222 -16.41 -20.19 -3.84
CA SER A 222 -16.41 -18.73 -3.68
C SER A 222 -15.11 -18.08 -4.16
N VAL A 223 -14.17 -18.85 -4.73
CA VAL A 223 -12.89 -18.33 -5.25
C VAL A 223 -12.75 -18.66 -6.73
N PHE A 224 -12.54 -17.62 -7.53
CA PHE A 224 -12.46 -17.69 -8.99
C PHE A 224 -11.07 -17.25 -9.45
N PHE A 225 -10.10 -18.15 -9.27
CA PHE A 225 -8.72 -17.97 -9.72
C PHE A 225 -8.55 -18.65 -11.09
N LYS A 226 -8.11 -17.91 -12.10
CA LYS A 226 -7.96 -18.36 -13.50
C LYS A 226 -9.21 -18.95 -14.17
N LYS A 227 -10.34 -18.96 -13.50
CA LYS A 227 -11.57 -19.58 -14.00
C LYS A 227 -12.18 -18.84 -15.20
N TYR A 228 -11.90 -17.56 -15.33
CA TYR A 228 -12.46 -16.67 -16.34
C TYR A 228 -11.40 -16.02 -17.24
N ASP A 229 -10.17 -16.54 -17.26
CA ASP A 229 -9.06 -15.95 -18.04
C ASP A 229 -9.37 -15.91 -19.55
N ASP A 230 -10.15 -16.88 -20.06
CA ASP A 230 -10.57 -16.96 -21.46
C ASP A 230 -11.77 -16.05 -21.82
N VAL A 231 -12.37 -15.36 -20.85
CA VAL A 231 -13.48 -14.43 -21.10
C VAL A 231 -12.92 -13.11 -21.62
N ALA A 232 -13.51 -12.60 -22.71
CA ALA A 232 -13.10 -11.32 -23.26
C ALA A 232 -13.26 -10.20 -22.21
N PRO A 233 -12.32 -9.23 -22.15
CA PRO A 233 -12.36 -8.15 -21.16
C PRO A 233 -13.69 -7.38 -21.13
N GLU A 234 -14.31 -7.15 -22.28
CA GLU A 234 -15.60 -6.47 -22.43
C GLU A 234 -16.78 -7.24 -21.85
N ASP A 235 -16.68 -8.57 -21.75
CA ASP A 235 -17.76 -9.44 -21.29
C ASP A 235 -17.63 -9.84 -19.83
N ILE A 236 -16.45 -9.62 -19.21
CA ILE A 236 -16.13 -10.16 -17.88
C ILE A 236 -17.07 -9.64 -16.79
N LEU A 237 -17.39 -8.35 -16.79
CA LEU A 237 -18.26 -7.76 -15.78
C LEU A 237 -19.68 -8.34 -15.86
N GLN A 238 -20.20 -8.48 -17.07
CA GLN A 238 -21.52 -9.08 -17.29
C GLN A 238 -21.53 -10.58 -16.91
N THR A 239 -20.46 -11.30 -17.25
CA THR A 239 -20.29 -12.71 -16.86
C THR A 239 -20.32 -12.90 -15.35
N ILE A 240 -19.66 -12.01 -14.59
CA ILE A 240 -19.69 -12.01 -13.12
C ILE A 240 -21.10 -11.72 -12.61
N LEU A 241 -21.75 -10.69 -13.11
CA LEU A 241 -23.10 -10.29 -12.67
C LEU A 241 -24.15 -11.37 -12.99
N ASP A 242 -24.02 -12.06 -14.10
CA ASP A 242 -24.94 -13.12 -14.53
C ASP A 242 -24.99 -14.30 -13.55
N LYS A 243 -23.92 -14.56 -12.82
CA LYS A 243 -23.88 -15.55 -11.74
C LYS A 243 -24.81 -15.20 -10.58
N TYR A 244 -25.09 -13.93 -10.38
CA TYR A 244 -25.86 -13.42 -9.24
C TYR A 244 -27.22 -12.84 -9.64
N LYS A 245 -27.77 -13.27 -10.76
CA LYS A 245 -29.11 -12.82 -11.20
C LYS A 245 -30.15 -12.96 -10.10
N GLY A 246 -30.91 -11.90 -9.88
CA GLY A 246 -31.91 -11.82 -8.82
C GLY A 246 -31.41 -11.46 -7.44
N LYS A 247 -30.09 -11.25 -7.26
CA LYS A 247 -29.48 -10.72 -6.02
C LYS A 247 -29.08 -9.26 -6.19
N VAL A 248 -29.02 -8.55 -5.09
CA VAL A 248 -28.26 -7.29 -5.00
C VAL A 248 -26.78 -7.66 -4.93
N VAL A 249 -25.94 -7.00 -5.73
CA VAL A 249 -24.51 -7.28 -5.79
C VAL A 249 -23.73 -6.04 -5.42
N LEU A 250 -22.87 -6.14 -4.43
CA LEU A 250 -21.82 -5.15 -4.18
C LEU A 250 -20.51 -5.66 -4.78
N ILE A 251 -19.95 -4.91 -5.72
CA ILE A 251 -18.61 -5.12 -6.27
C ILE A 251 -17.63 -4.19 -5.53
N ASP A 252 -16.51 -4.75 -5.07
CA ASP A 252 -15.38 -4.06 -4.47
C ASP A 252 -14.12 -4.34 -5.30
N LEU A 253 -13.61 -3.31 -5.99
CA LEU A 253 -12.33 -3.39 -6.68
C LEU A 253 -11.22 -3.04 -5.69
N TRP A 254 -10.33 -3.97 -5.45
CA TRP A 254 -9.32 -3.84 -4.42
C TRP A 254 -7.96 -4.45 -4.81
N ALA A 255 -6.96 -4.24 -3.96
CA ALA A 255 -5.68 -4.95 -4.05
C ALA A 255 -5.09 -5.17 -2.65
N THR A 256 -4.24 -6.20 -2.52
CA THR A 256 -3.62 -6.58 -1.25
C THR A 256 -2.75 -5.47 -0.64
N TRP A 257 -2.11 -4.68 -1.48
CA TRP A 257 -1.28 -3.53 -1.09
C TRP A 257 -2.10 -2.26 -0.77
N CYS A 258 -3.41 -2.24 -1.06
CA CYS A 258 -4.27 -1.08 -0.89
C CYS A 258 -4.69 -0.93 0.59
N GLY A 259 -4.03 -0.08 1.34
CA GLY A 259 -4.35 0.21 2.75
C GLY A 259 -5.79 0.65 2.98
N PRO A 260 -6.34 1.64 2.23
CA PRO A 260 -7.73 2.05 2.35
C PRO A 260 -8.73 0.93 2.04
N CYS A 261 -8.43 0.02 1.10
CA CYS A 261 -9.28 -1.14 0.80
C CYS A 261 -9.37 -2.07 2.02
N ARG A 262 -8.22 -2.44 2.58
CA ARG A 262 -8.13 -3.30 3.78
C ARG A 262 -8.84 -2.70 4.99
N ALA A 263 -8.74 -1.38 5.18
CA ALA A 263 -9.47 -0.67 6.22
C ALA A 263 -11.00 -0.73 5.98
N GLY A 264 -11.44 -0.58 4.72
CA GLY A 264 -12.83 -0.73 4.32
C GLY A 264 -13.38 -2.13 4.61
N HIS A 265 -12.62 -3.19 4.28
CA HIS A 265 -13.00 -4.57 4.60
C HIS A 265 -13.23 -4.79 6.10
N LYS A 266 -12.28 -4.35 6.94
CA LYS A 266 -12.41 -4.41 8.40
C LYS A 266 -13.63 -3.65 8.91
N ALA A 267 -13.87 -2.45 8.38
CA ALA A 267 -15.01 -1.63 8.77
C ALA A 267 -16.35 -2.25 8.35
N MET A 268 -16.43 -2.90 7.18
CA MET A 268 -17.65 -3.54 6.67
C MET A 268 -17.98 -4.87 7.35
N ALA A 269 -17.04 -5.57 7.94
CA ALA A 269 -17.24 -6.91 8.49
C ALA A 269 -18.44 -7.00 9.48
N PRO A 270 -18.60 -6.11 10.49
CA PRO A 270 -19.75 -6.15 11.39
C PRO A 270 -21.09 -5.87 10.69
N MET A 271 -21.08 -5.00 9.67
CA MET A 271 -22.27 -4.70 8.87
C MET A 271 -22.68 -5.92 8.04
N LYS A 272 -21.74 -6.60 7.41
CA LYS A 272 -21.99 -7.82 6.62
C LYS A 272 -22.61 -8.93 7.47
N GLU A 273 -22.09 -9.14 8.69
CA GLU A 273 -22.67 -10.14 9.62
C GLU A 273 -24.13 -9.81 9.99
N GLN A 274 -24.47 -8.53 10.19
CA GLN A 274 -25.84 -8.08 10.44
C GLN A 274 -26.77 -8.27 9.23
N MET A 275 -26.21 -8.23 8.02
CA MET A 275 -26.97 -8.41 6.75
C MET A 275 -26.97 -9.87 6.26
N LYS A 276 -26.39 -10.79 7.01
CA LYS A 276 -26.32 -12.22 6.68
C LYS A 276 -27.72 -12.81 6.50
N GLY A 277 -27.90 -13.59 5.44
CA GLY A 277 -29.20 -14.16 5.07
C GLY A 277 -30.09 -13.24 4.24
N GLN A 278 -29.72 -11.98 4.01
CA GLN A 278 -30.38 -11.14 3.02
C GLN A 278 -29.97 -11.55 1.59
N ASN A 279 -30.76 -11.13 0.61
CA ASN A 279 -30.49 -11.44 -0.80
C ASN A 279 -29.41 -10.54 -1.42
N ILE A 280 -28.25 -10.48 -0.75
CA ILE A 280 -27.11 -9.63 -1.10
C ILE A 280 -25.87 -10.51 -1.31
N GLN A 281 -25.12 -10.24 -2.37
CA GLN A 281 -23.84 -10.86 -2.64
C GLN A 281 -22.72 -9.82 -2.60
N PHE A 282 -21.66 -10.10 -1.84
CA PHE A 282 -20.44 -9.33 -1.84
C PHE A 282 -19.42 -9.97 -2.78
N VAL A 283 -18.92 -9.20 -3.74
CA VAL A 283 -18.00 -9.64 -4.79
C VAL A 283 -16.76 -8.79 -4.74
N TYR A 284 -15.62 -9.43 -4.55
CA TYR A 284 -14.31 -8.81 -4.47
C TYR A 284 -13.51 -9.12 -5.71
N ILE A 285 -13.03 -8.08 -6.41
CA ILE A 285 -12.28 -8.23 -7.66
C ILE A 285 -10.88 -7.66 -7.47
N THR A 286 -9.89 -8.45 -7.85
CA THR A 286 -8.48 -8.05 -7.89
C THR A 286 -7.80 -8.58 -9.16
N SER A 287 -6.51 -8.32 -9.31
CA SER A 287 -5.71 -8.64 -10.49
C SER A 287 -4.28 -9.01 -10.09
N PRO A 288 -3.38 -9.34 -11.04
CA PRO A 288 -1.97 -9.63 -10.79
C PRO A 288 -1.20 -8.51 -10.06
N SER A 289 -1.77 -7.31 -9.92
CA SER A 289 -1.22 -6.29 -9.01
C SER A 289 -1.25 -6.71 -7.54
N SER A 290 -2.08 -7.70 -7.19
CA SER A 290 -2.10 -8.38 -5.89
C SER A 290 -1.34 -9.70 -6.01
N PRO A 291 -0.25 -9.92 -5.26
CA PRO A 291 0.41 -11.21 -5.25
C PRO A 291 -0.54 -12.33 -4.85
N GLN A 292 -0.53 -13.41 -5.62
CA GLN A 292 -1.48 -14.52 -5.47
C GLN A 292 -1.49 -15.10 -4.06
N THR A 293 -0.31 -15.34 -3.49
CA THR A 293 -0.17 -15.89 -2.13
C THR A 293 -0.68 -14.95 -1.06
N THR A 294 -0.34 -13.65 -1.16
CA THR A 294 -0.85 -12.64 -0.23
C THR A 294 -2.37 -12.50 -0.35
N TRP A 295 -2.88 -12.53 -1.59
CA TRP A 295 -4.32 -12.53 -1.84
C TRP A 295 -5.00 -13.77 -1.24
N GLN A 296 -4.43 -14.95 -1.44
CA GLN A 296 -4.92 -16.21 -0.89
C GLN A 296 -5.05 -16.19 0.64
N GLU A 297 -4.05 -15.64 1.31
CA GLU A 297 -4.09 -15.53 2.77
C GLU A 297 -5.13 -14.49 3.23
N MET A 298 -5.19 -13.34 2.57
CA MET A 298 -6.09 -12.25 2.97
C MET A 298 -7.57 -12.59 2.77
N ILE A 299 -7.93 -13.32 1.72
CA ILE A 299 -9.34 -13.64 1.43
C ILE A 299 -9.94 -14.63 2.43
N LYS A 300 -9.14 -15.36 3.20
CA LYS A 300 -9.64 -16.25 4.27
C LYS A 300 -10.44 -15.50 5.32
N ASP A 301 -10.12 -14.23 5.54
CA ASP A 301 -10.76 -13.37 6.54
C ASP A 301 -11.81 -12.41 5.92
N ILE A 302 -12.08 -12.55 4.62
CA ILE A 302 -13.02 -11.68 3.90
C ILE A 302 -14.17 -12.54 3.34
N ASP A 303 -15.31 -12.54 4.02
CA ASP A 303 -16.49 -13.26 3.57
C ASP A 303 -17.05 -12.69 2.26
N GLY A 304 -17.35 -13.55 1.28
CA GLY A 304 -17.86 -13.19 -0.05
C GLY A 304 -17.19 -13.96 -1.18
N ASP A 305 -17.51 -13.60 -2.41
CA ASP A 305 -16.97 -14.24 -3.61
C ASP A 305 -15.76 -13.43 -4.16
N HIS A 306 -14.66 -14.12 -4.43
CA HIS A 306 -13.37 -13.51 -4.78
C HIS A 306 -12.96 -13.86 -6.20
N TYR A 307 -12.75 -12.82 -7.02
CA TYR A 307 -12.32 -12.92 -8.40
C TYR A 307 -10.90 -12.39 -8.55
N TYR A 308 -10.03 -13.25 -9.06
CA TYR A 308 -8.68 -12.87 -9.48
C TYR A 308 -8.65 -12.85 -11.00
N LEU A 309 -8.77 -11.68 -11.59
CA LEU A 309 -8.90 -11.47 -13.03
C LEU A 309 -7.55 -11.22 -13.68
N THR A 310 -7.48 -11.27 -15.01
CA THR A 310 -6.30 -10.82 -15.78
C THR A 310 -6.12 -9.29 -15.66
N GLU A 311 -4.93 -8.79 -15.97
CA GLU A 311 -4.69 -7.34 -16.00
C GLU A 311 -5.63 -6.62 -16.99
N GLU A 312 -5.85 -7.22 -18.17
CA GLU A 312 -6.69 -6.63 -19.22
C GLU A 312 -8.15 -6.56 -18.79
N GLN A 313 -8.68 -7.62 -18.18
CA GLN A 313 -10.05 -7.64 -17.63
C GLN A 313 -10.22 -6.62 -16.50
N ASN A 314 -9.27 -6.56 -15.59
CA ASN A 314 -9.31 -5.59 -14.48
C ASN A 314 -9.22 -4.15 -14.99
N HIS A 315 -8.36 -3.90 -15.97
CA HIS A 315 -8.25 -2.58 -16.61
C HIS A 315 -9.55 -2.18 -17.30
N TYR A 316 -10.21 -3.12 -17.99
CA TYR A 316 -11.52 -2.87 -18.58
C TYR A 316 -12.56 -2.47 -17.53
N ILE A 317 -12.64 -3.21 -16.41
CA ILE A 317 -13.59 -2.91 -15.33
C ILE A 317 -13.30 -1.54 -14.68
N LEU A 318 -12.03 -1.21 -14.43
CA LEU A 318 -11.64 0.10 -13.91
C LEU A 318 -12.07 1.23 -14.85
N ASN A 319 -11.88 1.06 -16.15
CA ASN A 319 -12.32 2.03 -17.17
C ASN A 319 -13.84 2.11 -17.24
N HIS A 320 -14.56 0.98 -17.20
CA HIS A 320 -16.02 0.93 -17.16
C HIS A 320 -16.60 1.74 -15.99
N PHE A 321 -15.96 1.66 -14.82
CA PHE A 321 -16.35 2.46 -13.66
C PHE A 321 -15.73 3.87 -13.64
N GLU A 322 -14.98 4.27 -14.68
CA GLU A 322 -14.23 5.54 -14.69
C GLU A 322 -13.39 5.73 -13.41
N SER A 323 -12.89 4.61 -12.89
CA SER A 323 -12.17 4.59 -11.63
C SER A 323 -10.78 5.19 -11.79
N LYS A 324 -10.46 6.17 -10.94
CA LYS A 324 -9.12 6.77 -10.84
C LYS A 324 -8.28 6.17 -9.71
N GLY A 325 -8.81 5.16 -9.02
CA GLY A 325 -8.12 4.51 -7.90
C GLY A 325 -9.00 3.49 -7.17
N ILE A 326 -8.40 2.76 -6.27
CA ILE A 326 -9.06 1.77 -5.42
C ILE A 326 -8.99 2.19 -3.94
N PRO A 327 -9.99 1.78 -3.12
CA PRO A 327 -11.13 0.94 -3.47
C PRO A 327 -12.12 1.67 -4.37
N THR A 328 -12.80 0.91 -5.25
CA THR A 328 -13.96 1.38 -6.00
C THR A 328 -15.12 0.43 -5.74
N TYR A 329 -16.24 0.98 -5.32
CA TYR A 329 -17.45 0.23 -5.01
C TYR A 329 -18.53 0.49 -6.06
N ALA A 330 -19.22 -0.57 -6.49
CA ALA A 330 -20.42 -0.48 -7.31
C ALA A 330 -21.50 -1.38 -6.77
N ILE A 331 -22.76 -0.92 -6.75
CA ILE A 331 -23.92 -1.71 -6.31
C ILE A 331 -24.87 -1.88 -7.49
N TYR A 332 -25.31 -3.12 -7.66
CA TYR A 332 -26.27 -3.52 -8.68
C TYR A 332 -27.56 -4.04 -8.00
N ASP A 333 -28.70 -3.67 -8.53
CA ASP A 333 -30.00 -4.14 -8.06
C ASP A 333 -30.29 -5.58 -8.52
N THR A 334 -31.42 -6.15 -8.07
CA THR A 334 -31.85 -7.51 -8.43
C THR A 334 -32.11 -7.71 -9.93
N LYS A 335 -32.15 -6.63 -10.71
CA LYS A 335 -32.32 -6.64 -12.18
C LYS A 335 -30.99 -6.47 -12.92
N GLY A 336 -29.89 -6.38 -12.18
CA GLY A 336 -28.54 -6.17 -12.74
C GLY A 336 -28.27 -4.73 -13.20
N ARG A 337 -29.02 -3.74 -12.72
CA ARG A 337 -28.79 -2.33 -13.02
C ARG A 337 -27.90 -1.71 -11.95
N GLN A 338 -26.87 -0.99 -12.34
CA GLN A 338 -26.05 -0.25 -11.41
C GLN A 338 -26.84 0.88 -10.77
N THR A 339 -26.94 0.87 -9.44
CA THR A 339 -27.68 1.87 -8.65
C THR A 339 -26.78 2.83 -7.90
N TYR A 340 -25.53 2.42 -7.61
CA TYR A 340 -24.56 3.21 -6.87
C TYR A 340 -23.14 2.98 -7.35
N LYS A 341 -22.28 3.98 -7.22
CA LYS A 341 -20.83 3.89 -7.42
C LYS A 341 -20.12 4.91 -6.51
N SER A 342 -18.97 4.49 -5.93
CA SER A 342 -18.04 5.42 -5.25
C SER A 342 -16.60 5.01 -5.47
N ILE A 343 -15.71 6.00 -5.51
CA ILE A 343 -14.26 5.83 -5.44
C ILE A 343 -13.84 6.23 -4.02
N GLY A 344 -13.12 5.34 -3.35
CA GLY A 344 -12.88 5.42 -1.91
C GLY A 344 -14.03 4.81 -1.09
N PHE A 345 -13.73 4.44 0.16
CA PHE A 345 -14.72 3.88 1.08
C PHE A 345 -15.67 4.97 1.60
N PRO A 346 -16.97 4.93 1.28
CA PRO A 346 -17.91 5.98 1.64
C PRO A 346 -18.45 5.87 3.08
N GLY A 347 -18.07 4.83 3.82
CA GLY A 347 -18.58 4.51 5.15
C GLY A 347 -19.74 3.51 5.15
N ASN A 348 -19.88 2.79 6.28
CA ASN A 348 -20.88 1.71 6.43
C ASN A 348 -22.32 2.19 6.27
N ASP A 349 -22.66 3.38 6.78
CA ASP A 349 -24.03 3.90 6.71
C ASP A 349 -24.48 4.14 5.27
N VAL A 350 -23.55 4.65 4.43
CA VAL A 350 -23.82 4.86 3.01
C VAL A 350 -23.98 3.51 2.30
N ILE A 351 -23.02 2.59 2.47
CA ILE A 351 -23.07 1.28 1.83
C ILE A 351 -24.36 0.54 2.22
N ARG A 352 -24.69 0.50 3.51
CA ARG A 352 -25.94 -0.13 4.01
C ARG A 352 -27.18 0.45 3.34
N LYS A 353 -27.31 1.78 3.35
CA LYS A 353 -28.45 2.48 2.75
C LYS A 353 -28.61 2.15 1.27
N GLU A 354 -27.51 2.14 0.53
CA GLU A 354 -27.55 1.86 -0.91
C GLU A 354 -27.87 0.39 -1.21
N LEU A 355 -27.38 -0.57 -0.39
CA LEU A 355 -27.78 -1.98 -0.49
C LEU A 355 -29.26 -2.20 -0.20
N GLU A 356 -29.79 -1.57 0.84
CA GLU A 356 -31.22 -1.61 1.18
C GLU A 356 -32.08 -1.00 0.07
N THR A 357 -31.66 0.12 -0.50
CA THR A 357 -32.34 0.76 -1.63
C THR A 357 -32.33 -0.11 -2.89
N ALA A 358 -31.22 -0.76 -3.18
CA ALA A 358 -31.11 -1.69 -4.33
C ALA A 358 -31.93 -2.97 -4.16
N SER A 359 -32.36 -3.28 -2.95
CA SER A 359 -33.18 -4.45 -2.62
C SER A 359 -34.68 -4.24 -2.84
N LEU A 360 -35.12 -3.01 -3.06
CA LEU A 360 -36.51 -2.62 -3.32
C LEU A 360 -36.89 -2.80 -4.81
#